data_ab530efa252891da130c8e370e18bebf
#
_entry.id   ab530efa252891da130c8e370e18bebf
#
_cell.length_a   1.000
_cell.length_b   1.000
_cell.length_c   1.000
_cell.angle_alpha   90.00
_cell.angle_beta   90.00
_cell.angle_gamma   90.00
#
_symmetry.space_group_name_H-M   'P 1'
#
loop_
_entity.id
_entity.type
_entity.pdbx_description
1 polymer ?
#
loop_
_entity_poly.entity_id
_entity_poly.type
_entity_poly.pdbx_seq_one_letter_code
_entity_poly.pdbx_strand_id
1 'polypeptide(L)'
;MRRLRYCVPHTLTGRYISKGSTVITFKELASLKTNIFEDRKVKYVRHKDSRAEYKDLIKEIDELLKYQKEQSNPVFSDCEYIISFVGQDGTKALFLGVFKVNDVKKENDKYFYDLTKVDVLDCFKDRVVIDWGDATRNWHQWYDRNEKSVVEILPEGFLGEFPGLLNFVLDFSELERLVQNPNANAGWYHRLSSVNAIYMILDNKTGNQYIGSACGKSGLWQRWCDYVKTKHGNNKNLIELCNSDEKYFKNFTFSILQTLPSNVGKGEIEKIESLYKKKLGTKAFGLNAN
;
A
#
# COMPACT_ATOMS: atom_id res chain seq x y z
N MET A 1 73.68 21.79 -34.46
CA MET A 1 72.68 21.85 -33.42
C MET A 1 71.34 22.15 -34.05
N ARG A 2 70.48 21.13 -34.18
CA ARG A 2 69.12 21.23 -34.76
C ARG A 2 68.13 21.30 -33.59
N ARG A 3 67.37 22.38 -33.48
CA ARG A 3 66.28 22.53 -32.54
C ARG A 3 65.01 21.82 -33.06
N LEU A 4 64.57 20.79 -32.36
CA LEU A 4 63.30 20.14 -32.53
C LEU A 4 62.19 21.07 -32.02
N ARG A 5 61.22 21.40 -32.91
CA ARG A 5 59.94 22.09 -32.53
C ARG A 5 58.95 20.99 -32.15
N TYR A 6 58.48 21.03 -30.91
CA TYR A 6 57.35 20.23 -30.48
C TYR A 6 56.04 20.90 -30.91
N CYS A 7 55.24 20.20 -31.72
CA CYS A 7 53.87 20.58 -31.99
C CYS A 7 53.03 20.27 -30.77
N VAL A 8 52.32 21.29 -30.23
CA VAL A 8 51.29 21.13 -29.20
C VAL A 8 50.00 20.75 -29.89
N PRO A 9 49.35 19.65 -29.54
CA PRO A 9 48.05 19.27 -30.11
C PRO A 9 46.96 20.21 -29.55
N HIS A 10 46.05 20.60 -30.43
CA HIS A 10 44.86 21.38 -30.16
C HIS A 10 44.04 20.81 -28.96
N THR A 11 43.70 21.66 -28.04
CA THR A 11 42.77 21.42 -26.95
C THR A 11 41.43 20.97 -27.46
N LEU A 12 41.11 19.72 -27.20
CA LEU A 12 39.74 19.24 -27.21
C LEU A 12 38.95 20.03 -26.14
N THR A 13 38.02 20.87 -26.58
CA THR A 13 37.03 21.50 -25.73
C THR A 13 36.20 20.40 -25.09
N GLY A 14 36.58 20.02 -23.87
CA GLY A 14 35.80 19.13 -23.04
C GLY A 14 34.42 19.75 -22.81
N ARG A 15 33.39 19.14 -23.35
CA ARG A 15 32.04 19.39 -22.88
C ARG A 15 32.06 19.11 -21.38
N TYR A 16 31.86 20.14 -20.58
CA TYR A 16 31.52 19.97 -19.17
C TYR A 16 30.25 19.14 -19.11
N ILE A 17 30.42 17.87 -18.80
CA ILE A 17 29.31 17.05 -18.32
C ILE A 17 28.94 17.70 -16.98
N SER A 18 27.82 18.42 -16.96
CA SER A 18 27.20 18.85 -15.71
C SER A 18 27.16 17.63 -14.82
N LYS A 19 27.62 17.76 -13.55
CA LYS A 19 27.47 16.71 -12.54
C LYS A 19 25.99 16.38 -12.52
N GLY A 20 25.59 15.30 -13.21
CA GLY A 20 24.23 14.81 -13.21
C GLY A 20 23.83 14.56 -11.78
N SER A 21 22.66 15.02 -11.40
CA SER A 21 22.02 14.69 -10.15
C SER A 21 22.13 13.17 -9.97
N THR A 22 22.67 12.71 -8.86
CA THR A 22 22.73 11.29 -8.50
C THR A 22 21.36 10.74 -8.12
N VAL A 23 20.32 11.57 -8.19
CA VAL A 23 18.95 11.26 -7.80
C VAL A 23 18.14 10.94 -9.05
N ILE A 24 17.61 9.72 -9.13
CA ILE A 24 16.71 9.29 -10.20
C ILE A 24 15.38 10.06 -10.08
N THR A 25 14.90 10.58 -11.20
CA THR A 25 13.58 11.21 -11.27
C THR A 25 12.50 10.20 -11.65
N PHE A 26 11.24 10.52 -11.34
CA PHE A 26 10.12 9.69 -11.78
C PHE A 26 9.99 9.63 -13.31
N LYS A 27 10.36 10.69 -14.02
CA LYS A 27 10.39 10.71 -15.48
C LYS A 27 11.37 9.68 -16.05
N GLU A 28 12.60 9.67 -15.51
CA GLU A 28 13.62 8.69 -15.92
C GLU A 28 13.16 7.27 -15.61
N LEU A 29 12.61 7.04 -14.41
CA LEU A 29 12.08 5.73 -14.03
C LEU A 29 10.93 5.28 -14.95
N ALA A 30 10.00 6.17 -15.27
CA ALA A 30 8.87 5.91 -16.16
C ALA A 30 9.34 5.60 -17.58
N SER A 31 10.32 6.33 -18.09
CA SER A 31 10.86 6.14 -19.46
C SER A 31 11.51 4.77 -19.68
N LEU A 32 11.95 4.09 -18.61
CA LEU A 32 12.44 2.71 -18.68
C LEU A 32 11.34 1.69 -19.03
N LYS A 33 10.07 2.05 -18.85
CA LYS A 33 8.93 1.14 -19.02
C LYS A 33 7.99 1.56 -20.15
N THR A 34 7.91 2.86 -20.46
CA THR A 34 6.94 3.37 -21.42
C THR A 34 7.37 4.73 -21.97
N ASN A 35 6.98 5.01 -23.21
CA ASN A 35 7.07 6.34 -23.83
C ASN A 35 5.69 7.01 -23.99
N ILE A 36 4.63 6.48 -23.33
CA ILE A 36 3.26 6.96 -23.49
C ILE A 36 3.07 8.43 -23.11
N PHE A 37 3.99 9.01 -22.34
CA PHE A 37 3.93 10.40 -21.89
C PHE A 37 4.65 11.39 -22.80
N GLU A 38 5.39 10.90 -23.81
CA GLU A 38 6.09 11.76 -24.79
C GLU A 38 5.06 12.56 -25.60
N ASP A 39 5.30 13.86 -25.72
CA ASP A 39 4.44 14.81 -26.46
C ASP A 39 2.96 14.82 -26.00
N ARG A 40 2.67 14.36 -24.78
CA ARG A 40 1.33 14.31 -24.19
C ARG A 40 1.16 15.32 -23.05
N LYS A 41 -0.06 15.79 -22.89
CA LYS A 41 -0.45 16.63 -21.77
C LYS A 41 -0.73 15.77 -20.53
N VAL A 42 0.22 15.73 -19.61
CA VAL A 42 0.18 14.87 -18.42
C VAL A 42 0.27 15.69 -17.15
N LYS A 43 -0.51 15.34 -16.14
CA LYS A 43 -0.44 15.93 -14.80
C LYS A 43 -0.08 14.91 -13.75
N TYR A 44 0.82 15.30 -12.85
CA TYR A 44 0.96 14.68 -11.53
C TYR A 44 -0.18 15.14 -10.64
N VAL A 45 -0.74 14.22 -9.86
CA VAL A 45 -1.81 14.48 -8.89
C VAL A 45 -1.45 13.84 -7.55
N ARG A 46 -1.53 14.63 -6.46
CA ARG A 46 -1.24 14.18 -5.10
C ARG A 46 -2.48 14.30 -4.24
N HIS A 47 -3.01 13.17 -3.86
CA HIS A 47 -4.12 13.08 -2.92
C HIS A 47 -3.57 13.09 -1.49
N LYS A 48 -3.82 14.16 -0.76
CA LYS A 48 -3.56 14.26 0.67
C LYS A 48 -4.59 15.19 1.29
N ASP A 49 -5.39 14.65 2.15
CA ASP A 49 -6.33 15.43 2.94
C ASP A 49 -6.04 15.22 4.43
N SER A 50 -5.89 16.32 5.17
CA SER A 50 -5.63 16.30 6.62
C SER A 50 -6.91 16.26 7.45
N ARG A 51 -8.07 16.44 6.83
CA ARG A 51 -9.36 16.40 7.51
C ARG A 51 -9.66 14.98 7.98
N ALA A 52 -10.19 14.82 9.20
CA ALA A 52 -10.43 13.53 9.83
C ALA A 52 -11.35 12.63 8.98
N GLU A 53 -12.38 13.21 8.38
CA GLU A 53 -13.36 12.53 7.51
C GLU A 53 -12.79 11.95 6.21
N TYR A 54 -11.62 12.46 5.75
CA TYR A 54 -10.97 12.00 4.51
C TYR A 54 -9.76 11.10 4.74
N LYS A 55 -9.32 10.92 6.00
CA LYS A 55 -8.18 10.04 6.30
C LYS A 55 -8.44 8.59 5.93
N ASP A 56 -9.68 8.14 6.04
CA ASP A 56 -10.06 6.77 5.72
C ASP A 56 -10.33 6.57 4.22
N LEU A 57 -10.75 7.62 3.49
CA LEU A 57 -10.88 7.59 2.03
C LEU A 57 -9.57 7.26 1.31
N ILE A 58 -8.44 7.68 1.88
CA ILE A 58 -7.11 7.37 1.31
C ILE A 58 -6.78 5.88 1.42
N LYS A 59 -7.38 5.16 2.37
CA LYS A 59 -7.20 3.70 2.53
C LYS A 59 -8.02 2.90 1.52
N GLU A 60 -9.15 3.45 1.06
CA GLU A 60 -10.01 2.84 0.06
C GLU A 60 -9.75 3.45 -1.32
N ILE A 61 -8.98 2.76 -2.13
CA ILE A 61 -8.55 3.24 -3.45
C ILE A 61 -9.74 3.60 -4.36
N ASP A 62 -10.85 2.87 -4.26
CA ASP A 62 -12.05 3.10 -5.07
C ASP A 62 -12.74 4.42 -4.70
N GLU A 63 -12.78 4.78 -3.42
CA GLU A 63 -13.30 6.06 -2.96
C GLU A 63 -12.39 7.23 -3.38
N LEU A 64 -11.08 7.04 -3.30
CA LEU A 64 -10.10 8.00 -3.81
C LEU A 64 -10.28 8.26 -5.30
N LEU A 65 -10.52 7.21 -6.09
CA LEU A 65 -10.76 7.34 -7.53
C LEU A 65 -12.10 8.03 -7.84
N LYS A 66 -13.14 7.82 -7.04
CA LYS A 66 -14.39 8.59 -7.14
C LYS A 66 -14.14 10.07 -6.89
N TYR A 67 -13.39 10.40 -5.82
CA TYR A 67 -12.99 11.78 -5.51
C TYR A 67 -12.17 12.42 -6.64
N GLN A 68 -11.25 11.65 -7.27
CA GLN A 68 -10.47 12.15 -8.40
C GLN A 68 -11.33 12.48 -9.62
N LYS A 69 -12.41 11.71 -9.87
CA LYS A 69 -13.31 11.92 -11.00
C LYS A 69 -14.18 13.18 -10.87
N GLU A 70 -14.53 13.60 -9.66
CA GLU A 70 -15.40 14.74 -9.38
C GLU A 70 -14.60 15.95 -8.93
N GLN A 71 -14.66 17.06 -9.67
CA GLN A 71 -13.88 18.27 -9.39
C GLN A 71 -14.75 19.53 -9.48
N SER A 72 -14.50 20.51 -8.59
CA SER A 72 -15.19 21.82 -8.63
C SER A 72 -14.63 22.74 -9.73
N ASN A 73 -13.46 22.45 -10.26
CA ASN A 73 -12.78 23.24 -11.30
C ASN A 73 -12.35 22.34 -12.46
N PRO A 74 -12.12 22.89 -13.67
CA PRO A 74 -11.76 22.10 -14.86
C PRO A 74 -10.26 21.68 -14.84
N VAL A 75 -9.82 21.03 -13.76
CA VAL A 75 -8.40 20.74 -13.50
C VAL A 75 -7.76 19.76 -14.47
N PHE A 76 -8.55 18.89 -15.11
CA PHE A 76 -8.06 17.88 -16.05
C PHE A 76 -8.58 18.05 -17.48
N SER A 77 -9.31 19.13 -17.79
CA SER A 77 -9.97 19.30 -19.10
C SER A 77 -9.00 19.42 -20.28
N ASP A 78 -7.76 19.82 -20.01
CA ASP A 78 -6.68 19.95 -21.01
C ASP A 78 -5.57 18.90 -20.83
N CYS A 79 -5.88 17.79 -20.16
CA CYS A 79 -4.95 16.76 -19.74
C CYS A 79 -5.35 15.42 -20.38
N GLU A 80 -4.40 14.68 -20.94
CA GLU A 80 -4.63 13.36 -21.54
C GLU A 80 -4.40 12.23 -20.53
N TYR A 81 -3.43 12.41 -19.61
CA TYR A 81 -3.10 11.44 -18.59
C TYR A 81 -2.90 12.08 -17.23
N ILE A 82 -3.26 11.34 -16.21
CA ILE A 82 -3.04 11.69 -14.80
C ILE A 82 -2.15 10.61 -14.18
N ILE A 83 -1.08 11.03 -13.51
CA ILE A 83 -0.22 10.17 -12.71
C ILE A 83 -0.53 10.47 -11.25
N SER A 84 -1.18 9.53 -10.57
CA SER A 84 -1.74 9.74 -9.24
C SER A 84 -0.85 9.20 -8.14
N PHE A 85 -0.79 9.93 -7.03
CA PHE A 85 -0.03 9.62 -5.82
C PHE A 85 -0.88 9.85 -4.57
N VAL A 86 -0.60 9.09 -3.51
CA VAL A 86 -1.08 9.39 -2.13
C VAL A 86 0.01 10.11 -1.38
N GLY A 87 -0.32 11.28 -0.81
CA GLY A 87 0.59 12.03 0.05
C GLY A 87 0.86 11.28 1.36
N GLN A 88 2.14 11.12 1.67
CA GLN A 88 2.64 10.62 2.95
C GLN A 88 3.13 11.77 3.82
N ASP A 89 3.85 11.47 4.90
CA ASP A 89 4.43 12.48 5.79
C ASP A 89 5.40 13.41 5.05
N GLY A 90 5.35 14.68 5.41
CA GLY A 90 6.14 15.73 4.76
C GLY A 90 5.75 15.92 3.30
N THR A 91 6.75 15.90 2.42
CA THR A 91 6.61 16.07 0.97
C THR A 91 6.53 14.75 0.21
N LYS A 92 6.66 13.62 0.90
CA LYS A 92 6.60 12.29 0.27
C LYS A 92 5.23 11.98 -0.33
N ALA A 93 5.23 11.25 -1.44
CA ALA A 93 4.01 10.77 -2.09
C ALA A 93 4.24 9.39 -2.74
N LEU A 94 3.35 8.45 -2.45
CA LEU A 94 3.39 7.06 -2.93
C LEU A 94 2.62 6.94 -4.24
N PHE A 95 3.21 6.32 -5.25
CA PHE A 95 2.60 6.13 -6.56
C PHE A 95 1.42 5.15 -6.51
N LEU A 96 0.27 5.57 -7.07
CA LEU A 96 -0.96 4.78 -7.14
C LEU A 96 -1.25 4.19 -8.52
N GLY A 97 -0.91 4.91 -9.57
CA GLY A 97 -1.22 4.48 -10.93
C GLY A 97 -1.36 5.61 -11.93
N VAL A 98 -1.59 5.22 -13.18
CA VAL A 98 -1.79 6.11 -14.32
C VAL A 98 -3.24 6.00 -14.79
N PHE A 99 -3.85 7.13 -15.14
CA PHE A 99 -5.22 7.20 -15.63
C PHE A 99 -5.27 8.03 -16.91
N LYS A 100 -5.95 7.51 -17.92
CA LYS A 100 -6.28 8.27 -19.13
C LYS A 100 -7.56 9.08 -18.89
N VAL A 101 -7.55 10.33 -19.29
CA VAL A 101 -8.74 11.19 -19.30
C VAL A 101 -9.42 10.99 -20.65
N ASN A 102 -10.62 10.40 -20.66
CA ASN A 102 -11.35 10.11 -21.89
C ASN A 102 -12.30 11.25 -22.24
N ASP A 103 -13.07 11.73 -21.27
CA ASP A 103 -14.09 12.75 -21.45
C ASP A 103 -14.30 13.56 -20.16
N VAL A 104 -14.96 14.70 -20.29
CA VAL A 104 -15.38 15.53 -19.15
C VAL A 104 -16.80 16.06 -19.37
N LYS A 105 -17.66 15.87 -18.37
CA LYS A 105 -19.01 16.45 -18.36
C LYS A 105 -19.11 17.49 -17.26
N LYS A 106 -19.76 18.62 -17.56
CA LYS A 106 -20.07 19.63 -16.55
C LYS A 106 -21.54 19.51 -16.15
N GLU A 107 -21.79 19.22 -14.88
CA GLU A 107 -23.13 19.11 -14.30
C GLU A 107 -23.16 19.81 -12.94
N ASN A 108 -24.20 20.64 -12.65
CA ASN A 108 -24.38 21.32 -11.36
C ASN A 108 -23.12 22.03 -10.85
N ASP A 109 -22.43 22.77 -11.73
CA ASP A 109 -21.18 23.49 -11.45
C ASP A 109 -19.99 22.61 -11.02
N LYS A 110 -20.07 21.31 -11.26
CA LYS A 110 -18.98 20.34 -11.08
C LYS A 110 -18.54 19.72 -12.41
N TYR A 111 -17.31 19.26 -12.45
CA TYR A 111 -16.72 18.57 -13.58
C TYR A 111 -16.57 17.09 -13.24
N PHE A 112 -17.17 16.22 -14.05
CA PHE A 112 -17.10 14.77 -13.92
C PHE A 112 -16.24 14.21 -15.03
N TYR A 113 -15.10 13.63 -14.65
CA TYR A 113 -14.12 13.07 -15.59
C TYR A 113 -14.34 11.57 -15.77
N ASP A 114 -14.41 11.13 -17.03
CA ASP A 114 -14.29 9.71 -17.35
C ASP A 114 -12.80 9.31 -17.37
N LEU A 115 -12.40 8.53 -16.38
CA LEU A 115 -11.02 8.10 -16.17
C LEU A 115 -10.90 6.59 -16.33
N THR A 116 -10.02 6.14 -17.21
CA THR A 116 -9.66 4.73 -17.38
C THR A 116 -8.25 4.48 -16.85
N LYS A 117 -8.11 3.49 -15.96
CA LYS A 117 -6.79 3.06 -15.48
C LYS A 117 -5.96 2.49 -16.63
N VAL A 118 -4.66 2.82 -16.65
CA VAL A 118 -3.68 2.33 -17.64
C VAL A 118 -2.54 1.62 -16.89
N ASP A 119 -2.27 0.37 -17.25
CA ASP A 119 -1.40 -0.52 -16.47
C ASP A 119 0.10 -0.38 -16.77
N VAL A 120 0.49 0.65 -17.52
CA VAL A 120 1.87 0.84 -18.02
C VAL A 120 2.97 0.92 -16.96
N LEU A 121 2.63 1.34 -15.76
CA LEU A 121 3.56 1.46 -14.62
C LEU A 121 3.11 0.65 -13.40
N ASP A 122 2.24 -0.34 -13.55
CA ASP A 122 1.69 -1.11 -12.42
C ASP A 122 2.76 -1.84 -11.60
N CYS A 123 3.92 -2.17 -12.18
CA CYS A 123 5.05 -2.72 -11.43
C CYS A 123 5.64 -1.75 -10.38
N PHE A 124 5.30 -0.46 -10.45
CA PHE A 124 5.71 0.58 -9.51
C PHE A 124 4.60 0.98 -8.53
N LYS A 125 3.36 0.51 -8.76
CA LYS A 125 2.23 0.81 -7.88
C LYS A 125 2.50 0.36 -6.44
N ASP A 126 2.17 1.23 -5.49
CA ASP A 126 2.38 1.02 -4.04
C ASP A 126 3.85 0.79 -3.65
N ARG A 127 4.81 1.15 -4.54
CA ARG A 127 6.24 0.91 -4.34
C ARG A 127 7.10 2.14 -4.53
N VAL A 128 6.81 2.98 -5.51
CA VAL A 128 7.61 4.17 -5.79
C VAL A 128 7.12 5.34 -4.95
N VAL A 129 8.01 5.87 -4.12
CA VAL A 129 7.80 7.09 -3.33
C VAL A 129 8.61 8.21 -3.95
N ILE A 130 7.95 9.32 -4.23
CA ILE A 130 8.58 10.55 -4.76
C ILE A 130 8.59 11.66 -3.73
N ASP A 131 9.47 12.63 -3.92
CA ASP A 131 9.39 13.94 -3.27
C ASP A 131 8.48 14.84 -4.12
N TRP A 132 7.38 15.31 -3.52
CA TRP A 132 6.47 16.24 -4.20
C TRP A 132 7.06 17.64 -4.36
N GLY A 133 8.02 18.00 -3.53
CA GLY A 133 8.62 19.34 -3.41
C GLY A 133 7.84 20.25 -2.47
N ASP A 134 8.37 21.45 -2.22
CA ASP A 134 7.84 22.38 -1.22
C ASP A 134 6.43 22.90 -1.49
N ALA A 135 6.01 22.92 -2.76
CA ALA A 135 4.68 23.36 -3.17
C ALA A 135 3.58 22.33 -2.86
N THR A 136 3.50 21.84 -1.62
CA THR A 136 2.56 20.76 -1.20
C THR A 136 1.09 21.15 -1.29
N ARG A 137 0.75 22.46 -1.27
CA ARG A 137 -0.62 22.95 -1.50
C ARG A 137 -1.06 22.80 -2.95
N ASN A 138 -0.10 22.72 -3.87
CA ASN A 138 -0.36 22.54 -5.30
C ASN A 138 -0.52 21.04 -5.59
N TRP A 139 -1.71 20.52 -5.37
CA TRP A 139 -2.01 19.09 -5.40
C TRP A 139 -2.00 18.48 -6.83
N HIS A 140 -2.01 19.31 -7.90
CA HIS A 140 -1.81 18.90 -9.28
C HIS A 140 -0.74 19.77 -9.95
N GLN A 141 0.16 19.16 -10.69
CA GLN A 141 1.29 19.83 -11.34
C GLN A 141 1.53 19.23 -12.72
N TRP A 142 1.96 20.06 -13.68
CA TRP A 142 2.31 19.57 -15.01
C TRP A 142 3.56 18.68 -14.97
N TYR A 143 3.46 17.52 -15.65
CA TYR A 143 4.54 16.54 -15.74
C TYR A 143 5.78 17.11 -16.44
N ASP A 144 5.60 17.84 -17.55
CA ASP A 144 6.68 18.45 -18.33
C ASP A 144 7.50 19.50 -17.59
N ARG A 145 6.85 20.25 -16.67
CA ARG A 145 7.43 21.39 -15.94
C ARG A 145 7.98 21.05 -14.57
N ASN A 146 7.63 19.87 -14.05
CA ASN A 146 8.00 19.49 -12.69
C ASN A 146 8.71 18.15 -12.71
N GLU A 147 9.96 18.13 -12.23
CA GLU A 147 10.64 16.89 -11.95
C GLU A 147 10.36 16.44 -10.53
N LYS A 148 10.16 15.13 -10.36
CA LYS A 148 9.91 14.50 -9.08
C LYS A 148 11.02 13.50 -8.79
N SER A 149 11.82 13.80 -7.77
CA SER A 149 12.87 12.90 -7.31
C SER A 149 12.28 11.63 -6.73
N VAL A 150 12.78 10.47 -7.12
CA VAL A 150 12.45 9.20 -6.47
C VAL A 150 13.21 9.14 -5.15
N VAL A 151 12.47 9.07 -4.04
CA VAL A 151 13.01 9.00 -2.69
C VAL A 151 13.29 7.55 -2.30
N GLU A 152 12.38 6.65 -2.69
CA GLU A 152 12.42 5.26 -2.29
C GLU A 152 11.68 4.38 -3.30
N ILE A 153 12.17 3.15 -3.47
CA ILE A 153 11.44 2.08 -4.17
C ILE A 153 11.27 0.93 -3.20
N LEU A 154 10.06 0.78 -2.69
CA LEU A 154 9.70 -0.27 -1.74
C LEU A 154 9.78 -1.67 -2.37
N PRO A 155 10.14 -2.70 -1.62
CA PRO A 155 10.09 -4.08 -2.09
C PRO A 155 8.67 -4.46 -2.54
N GLU A 156 8.58 -5.42 -3.45
CA GLU A 156 7.29 -5.99 -3.82
C GLU A 156 6.63 -6.66 -2.61
N GLY A 157 5.33 -6.39 -2.42
CA GLY A 157 4.56 -6.93 -1.30
C GLY A 157 4.82 -6.24 0.05
N PHE A 158 5.57 -5.14 0.10
CA PHE A 158 5.73 -4.36 1.33
C PHE A 158 4.39 -3.80 1.81
N LEU A 159 4.05 -4.09 3.07
CA LEU A 159 2.79 -3.67 3.69
C LEU A 159 2.91 -2.32 4.42
N GLY A 160 4.12 -1.95 4.80
CA GLY A 160 4.42 -0.80 5.62
C GLY A 160 5.24 -1.18 6.86
N GLU A 161 5.74 -0.17 7.56
CA GLU A 161 6.43 -0.36 8.83
C GLU A 161 5.50 -1.00 9.85
N PHE A 162 6.06 -1.87 10.71
CA PHE A 162 5.29 -2.55 11.74
C PHE A 162 4.80 -1.56 12.80
N PRO A 163 3.47 -1.34 12.95
CA PRO A 163 2.94 -0.27 13.80
C PRO A 163 2.87 -0.62 15.30
N GLY A 164 3.24 -1.84 15.68
CA GLY A 164 3.08 -2.40 17.01
C GLY A 164 1.98 -3.45 17.09
N LEU A 165 2.15 -4.42 18.01
CA LEU A 165 1.33 -5.65 18.08
C LEU A 165 -0.18 -5.42 18.24
N LEU A 166 -0.59 -4.33 18.87
CA LEU A 166 -2.01 -4.03 19.15
C LEU A 166 -2.57 -2.88 18.28
N ASN A 167 -1.79 -2.36 17.34
CA ASN A 167 -2.11 -1.11 16.64
C ASN A 167 -2.47 -1.32 15.16
N PHE A 168 -2.97 -2.48 14.81
CA PHE A 168 -3.38 -2.77 13.43
C PHE A 168 -4.58 -3.70 13.35
N VAL A 169 -5.27 -3.61 12.24
CA VAL A 169 -6.23 -4.58 11.74
C VAL A 169 -5.83 -4.87 10.30
N LEU A 170 -5.64 -6.14 9.96
CA LEU A 170 -5.32 -6.59 8.60
C LEU A 170 -6.57 -7.17 7.95
N ASP A 171 -6.87 -6.79 6.72
CA ASP A 171 -7.78 -7.57 5.90
C ASP A 171 -7.09 -8.84 5.38
N PHE A 172 -7.87 -9.74 4.76
CA PHE A 172 -7.31 -11.01 4.29
C PHE A 172 -6.25 -10.81 3.20
N SER A 173 -6.41 -9.82 2.33
CA SER A 173 -5.46 -9.54 1.23
C SER A 173 -4.15 -8.97 1.76
N GLU A 174 -4.20 -8.14 2.78
CA GLU A 174 -3.03 -7.62 3.49
C GLU A 174 -2.29 -8.75 4.22
N LEU A 175 -3.03 -9.63 4.91
CA LEU A 175 -2.44 -10.80 5.57
C LEU A 175 -1.80 -11.75 4.55
N GLU A 176 -2.45 -12.00 3.42
CA GLU A 176 -1.91 -12.84 2.34
C GLU A 176 -0.63 -12.24 1.77
N ARG A 177 -0.63 -10.93 1.47
CA ARG A 177 0.55 -10.19 0.99
C ARG A 177 1.71 -10.26 1.99
N LEU A 178 1.40 -10.07 3.26
CA LEU A 178 2.37 -10.16 4.35
C LEU A 178 3.05 -11.54 4.41
N VAL A 179 2.26 -12.60 4.38
CA VAL A 179 2.72 -14.00 4.50
C VAL A 179 3.50 -14.45 3.26
N GLN A 180 3.09 -14.00 2.07
CA GLN A 180 3.77 -14.31 0.80
C GLN A 180 5.11 -13.57 0.65
N ASN A 181 5.30 -12.43 1.34
CA ASN A 181 6.48 -11.59 1.21
C ASN A 181 7.17 -11.32 2.57
N PRO A 182 7.62 -12.36 3.30
CA PRO A 182 8.18 -12.19 4.65
C PRO A 182 9.48 -11.37 4.66
N ASN A 183 10.29 -11.45 3.60
CA ASN A 183 11.53 -10.67 3.49
C ASN A 183 11.26 -9.18 3.30
N ALA A 184 10.24 -8.82 2.51
CA ALA A 184 9.81 -7.43 2.34
C ALA A 184 9.21 -6.86 3.63
N ASN A 185 8.68 -7.72 4.50
CA ASN A 185 7.99 -7.40 5.74
C ASN A 185 8.71 -7.98 6.97
N ALA A 186 10.04 -7.93 6.99
CA ALA A 186 10.85 -8.57 8.04
C ALA A 186 10.49 -8.09 9.46
N GLY A 187 10.14 -6.80 9.62
CA GLY A 187 9.69 -6.25 10.90
C GLY A 187 8.42 -6.93 11.43
N TRP A 188 7.45 -7.15 10.55
CA TRP A 188 6.23 -7.89 10.87
C TRP A 188 6.52 -9.35 11.19
N TYR A 189 7.28 -10.03 10.31
CA TYR A 189 7.64 -11.44 10.48
C TYR A 189 8.29 -11.70 11.84
N HIS A 190 9.34 -10.93 12.19
CA HIS A 190 10.06 -11.13 13.44
C HIS A 190 9.17 -10.89 14.68
N ARG A 191 8.31 -9.87 14.65
CA ARG A 191 7.43 -9.56 15.78
C ARG A 191 6.31 -10.59 15.95
N LEU A 192 5.65 -10.97 14.85
CA LEU A 192 4.57 -11.96 14.91
C LEU A 192 5.07 -13.38 15.20
N SER A 193 6.30 -13.71 14.79
CA SER A 193 6.91 -15.02 15.09
C SER A 193 7.36 -15.16 16.54
N SER A 194 7.64 -14.06 17.23
CA SER A 194 8.18 -14.07 18.59
C SER A 194 7.13 -13.91 19.70
N VAL A 195 5.84 -13.84 19.34
CA VAL A 195 4.77 -13.54 20.30
C VAL A 195 3.72 -14.64 20.34
N ASN A 196 3.32 -15.04 21.54
CA ASN A 196 2.06 -15.75 21.78
C ASN A 196 0.93 -14.72 21.89
N ALA A 197 -0.26 -15.04 21.39
CA ALA A 197 -1.34 -14.07 21.37
C ALA A 197 -2.73 -14.69 21.43
N ILE A 198 -3.68 -13.92 21.95
CA ILE A 198 -5.10 -14.08 21.68
C ILE A 198 -5.44 -13.13 20.55
N TYR A 199 -6.05 -13.64 19.48
CA TYR A 199 -6.41 -12.88 18.30
C TYR A 199 -7.89 -13.03 17.97
N MET A 200 -8.41 -12.08 17.21
CA MET A 200 -9.77 -12.07 16.71
C MET A 200 -9.76 -12.07 15.18
N ILE A 201 -10.69 -12.84 14.62
CA ILE A 201 -11.11 -12.71 13.23
C ILE A 201 -12.52 -12.17 13.24
N LEU A 202 -12.73 -11.03 12.58
CA LEU A 202 -14.04 -10.43 12.37
C LEU A 202 -14.52 -10.71 10.95
N ASP A 203 -15.71 -11.24 10.82
CA ASP A 203 -16.44 -11.30 9.55
C ASP A 203 -17.17 -9.97 9.34
N ASN A 204 -16.64 -9.12 8.48
CA ASN A 204 -17.21 -7.80 8.19
C ASN A 204 -18.59 -7.87 7.51
N LYS A 205 -18.96 -9.01 6.91
CA LYS A 205 -20.24 -9.19 6.26
C LYS A 205 -21.37 -9.40 7.27
N THR A 206 -21.10 -10.13 8.37
CA THR A 206 -22.12 -10.49 9.37
C THR A 206 -21.91 -9.84 10.72
N GLY A 207 -20.72 -9.27 10.99
CA GLY A 207 -20.31 -8.80 12.32
C GLY A 207 -19.92 -9.92 13.30
N ASN A 208 -19.94 -11.19 12.87
CA ASN A 208 -19.61 -12.33 13.71
C ASN A 208 -18.09 -12.40 13.96
N GLN A 209 -17.72 -12.83 15.16
CA GLN A 209 -16.33 -12.87 15.62
C GLN A 209 -15.90 -14.31 15.92
N TYR A 210 -14.64 -14.59 15.58
CA TYR A 210 -13.94 -15.79 16.02
C TYR A 210 -12.75 -15.38 16.91
N ILE A 211 -12.63 -16.02 18.07
CA ILE A 211 -11.49 -15.86 18.98
C ILE A 211 -10.62 -17.09 18.91
N GLY A 212 -9.33 -16.90 18.69
CA GLY A 212 -8.34 -17.95 18.70
C GLY A 212 -7.11 -17.56 19.49
N SER A 213 -6.27 -18.56 19.73
CA SER A 213 -4.96 -18.36 20.33
C SER A 213 -3.86 -18.91 19.45
N ALA A 214 -2.68 -18.36 19.60
CA ALA A 214 -1.47 -18.85 18.98
C ALA A 214 -0.38 -19.00 20.03
N CYS A 215 0.28 -20.15 20.02
CA CYS A 215 1.41 -20.45 20.89
C CYS A 215 2.39 -21.38 20.18
N GLY A 216 3.65 -21.39 20.62
CA GLY A 216 4.68 -22.26 20.08
C GLY A 216 5.88 -21.50 19.49
N LYS A 217 6.80 -22.24 18.86
CA LYS A 217 8.09 -21.68 18.42
C LYS A 217 7.99 -20.56 17.38
N SER A 218 6.96 -20.56 16.57
CA SER A 218 6.74 -19.56 15.53
C SER A 218 5.55 -18.62 15.83
N GLY A 219 5.09 -18.62 17.09
CA GLY A 219 4.11 -17.67 17.61
C GLY A 219 2.85 -17.52 16.77
N LEU A 220 2.39 -16.28 16.66
CA LEU A 220 1.21 -15.92 15.88
C LEU A 220 1.42 -16.07 14.37
N TRP A 221 2.65 -15.89 13.87
CA TRP A 221 2.98 -15.96 12.46
C TRP A 221 2.54 -17.29 11.83
N GLN A 222 2.94 -18.43 12.44
CA GLN A 222 2.58 -19.75 11.92
C GLN A 222 1.07 -19.92 11.83
N ARG A 223 0.34 -19.48 12.84
CA ARG A 223 -1.12 -19.59 12.87
C ARG A 223 -1.78 -18.78 11.75
N TRP A 224 -1.26 -17.61 11.46
CA TRP A 224 -1.77 -16.77 10.38
C TRP A 224 -1.37 -17.28 9.00
N CYS A 225 -0.20 -17.90 8.84
CA CYS A 225 0.14 -18.67 7.64
C CYS A 225 -0.88 -19.80 7.36
N ASP A 226 -1.35 -20.48 8.39
CA ASP A 226 -2.37 -21.53 8.22
C ASP A 226 -3.70 -20.96 7.70
N TYR A 227 -4.11 -19.74 8.13
CA TYR A 227 -5.28 -19.07 7.57
C TYR A 227 -5.09 -18.68 6.12
N VAL A 228 -3.95 -18.11 5.75
CA VAL A 228 -3.65 -17.77 4.36
C VAL A 228 -3.68 -19.02 3.48
N LYS A 229 -3.12 -20.13 3.93
CA LYS A 229 -3.04 -21.40 3.20
C LYS A 229 -4.42 -22.07 3.02
N THR A 230 -5.22 -22.11 4.09
CA THR A 230 -6.48 -22.88 4.12
C THR A 230 -7.72 -22.02 3.95
N LYS A 231 -7.60 -20.68 4.06
CA LYS A 231 -8.69 -19.68 4.10
C LYS A 231 -9.52 -19.68 5.40
N HIS A 232 -9.44 -20.74 6.20
CA HIS A 232 -10.29 -20.96 7.40
C HIS A 232 -9.52 -21.45 8.64
N GLY A 233 -8.19 -21.70 8.54
CA GLY A 233 -7.36 -22.17 9.65
C GLY A 233 -7.87 -23.45 10.33
N ASN A 234 -8.58 -24.32 9.61
CA ASN A 234 -9.22 -25.56 10.08
C ASN A 234 -10.30 -25.34 11.16
N ASN A 235 -10.93 -24.17 11.17
CA ASN A 235 -12.04 -23.88 12.05
C ASN A 235 -13.37 -24.29 11.41
N LYS A 236 -14.21 -25.06 12.13
CA LYS A 236 -15.46 -25.63 11.59
C LYS A 236 -16.38 -24.57 11.00
N ASN A 237 -16.69 -23.52 11.75
CA ASN A 237 -17.66 -22.51 11.30
C ASN A 237 -17.08 -21.64 10.16
N LEU A 238 -15.77 -21.38 10.15
CA LEU A 238 -15.11 -20.68 9.04
C LEU A 238 -15.05 -21.57 7.78
N ILE A 239 -14.90 -22.89 7.92
CA ILE A 239 -15.00 -23.85 6.80
C ILE A 239 -16.39 -23.78 6.17
N GLU A 240 -17.46 -23.78 6.97
CA GLU A 240 -18.83 -23.70 6.48
C GLU A 240 -19.07 -22.41 5.69
N LEU A 241 -18.56 -21.26 6.18
CA LEU A 241 -18.64 -19.98 5.47
C LEU A 241 -17.86 -19.99 4.15
N CYS A 242 -16.62 -20.47 4.16
CA CYS A 242 -15.79 -20.54 2.96
C CYS A 242 -16.32 -21.54 1.92
N ASN A 243 -17.03 -22.58 2.34
CA ASN A 243 -17.71 -23.53 1.43
C ASN A 243 -18.97 -22.93 0.80
N SER A 244 -19.62 -21.97 1.46
CA SER A 244 -20.82 -21.32 0.92
C SER A 244 -20.51 -20.33 -0.20
N ASP A 245 -19.31 -19.76 -0.21
CA ASP A 245 -18.81 -18.84 -1.22
C ASP A 245 -17.27 -18.96 -1.26
N GLU A 246 -16.73 -19.33 -2.42
CA GLU A 246 -15.28 -19.54 -2.61
C GLU A 246 -14.42 -18.32 -2.23
N LYS A 247 -15.00 -17.13 -2.29
CA LYS A 247 -14.33 -15.85 -1.96
C LYS A 247 -14.74 -15.27 -0.60
N TYR A 248 -15.50 -16.01 0.21
CA TYR A 248 -16.03 -15.54 1.47
C TYR A 248 -14.94 -15.01 2.43
N PHE A 249 -13.79 -15.67 2.45
CA PHE A 249 -12.65 -15.30 3.28
C PHE A 249 -12.18 -13.83 3.12
N LYS A 250 -12.51 -13.18 2.00
CA LYS A 250 -12.21 -11.76 1.78
C LYS A 250 -12.94 -10.81 2.73
N ASN A 251 -14.00 -11.31 3.40
CA ASN A 251 -14.71 -10.54 4.42
C ASN A 251 -14.02 -10.59 5.79
N PHE A 252 -12.96 -11.39 5.96
CA PHE A 252 -12.28 -11.55 7.24
C PHE A 252 -11.22 -10.48 7.48
N THR A 253 -11.24 -9.92 8.69
CA THR A 253 -10.16 -9.07 9.20
C THR A 253 -9.54 -9.70 10.45
N PHE A 254 -8.25 -9.45 10.65
CA PHE A 254 -7.40 -10.06 11.68
C PHE A 254 -6.83 -9.00 12.61
N SER A 255 -6.96 -9.19 13.91
CA SER A 255 -6.41 -8.31 14.92
C SER A 255 -5.92 -9.08 16.15
N ILE A 256 -5.02 -8.48 16.92
CA ILE A 256 -4.54 -9.04 18.19
C ILE A 256 -5.31 -8.39 19.31
N LEU A 257 -5.92 -9.21 20.19
CA LEU A 257 -6.61 -8.73 21.39
C LEU A 257 -5.68 -8.63 22.60
N GLN A 258 -4.76 -9.58 22.72
CA GLN A 258 -3.80 -9.62 23.82
C GLN A 258 -2.53 -10.35 23.40
N THR A 259 -1.38 -9.80 23.75
CA THR A 259 -0.09 -10.48 23.65
C THR A 259 0.21 -11.22 24.96
N LEU A 260 0.87 -12.37 24.83
CA LEU A 260 1.26 -13.21 25.93
C LEU A 260 2.75 -13.50 25.87
N PRO A 261 3.45 -13.58 27.02
CA PRO A 261 4.84 -13.97 27.06
C PRO A 261 5.09 -15.34 26.42
N SER A 262 6.24 -15.54 25.79
CA SER A 262 6.59 -16.80 25.11
C SER A 262 6.69 -18.01 26.06
N ASN A 263 6.90 -17.77 27.34
CA ASN A 263 7.01 -18.79 28.39
C ASN A 263 5.67 -19.19 29.03
N VAL A 264 4.54 -18.59 28.61
CA VAL A 264 3.21 -18.97 29.11
C VAL A 264 2.86 -20.38 28.60
N GLY A 265 2.43 -21.23 29.52
CA GLY A 265 2.06 -22.60 29.20
C GLY A 265 0.77 -22.68 28.36
N LYS A 266 0.67 -23.69 27.50
CA LYS A 266 -0.49 -23.89 26.61
C LYS A 266 -1.83 -23.87 27.36
N GLY A 267 -1.92 -24.55 28.50
CA GLY A 267 -3.17 -24.60 29.31
C GLY A 267 -3.60 -23.25 29.88
N GLU A 268 -2.65 -22.34 30.16
CA GLU A 268 -2.97 -20.99 30.58
C GLU A 268 -3.48 -20.13 29.42
N ILE A 269 -2.87 -20.28 28.24
CA ILE A 269 -3.32 -19.62 27.02
C ILE A 269 -4.75 -20.04 26.67
N GLU A 270 -5.07 -21.34 26.78
CA GLU A 270 -6.43 -21.88 26.54
C GLU A 270 -7.46 -21.32 27.54
N LYS A 271 -7.07 -21.09 28.79
CA LYS A 271 -7.93 -20.44 29.80
C LYS A 271 -8.21 -18.98 29.42
N ILE A 272 -7.19 -18.24 28.99
CA ILE A 272 -7.34 -16.85 28.56
C ILE A 272 -8.20 -16.76 27.29
N GLU A 273 -7.97 -17.63 26.31
CA GLU A 273 -8.80 -17.74 25.10
C GLU A 273 -10.28 -18.01 25.48
N SER A 274 -10.53 -18.97 26.37
CA SER A 274 -11.88 -19.29 26.85
C SER A 274 -12.54 -18.10 27.56
N LEU A 275 -11.78 -17.31 28.29
CA LEU A 275 -12.28 -16.08 28.92
C LEU A 275 -12.69 -15.04 27.89
N TYR A 276 -11.89 -14.84 26.82
CA TYR A 276 -12.26 -13.93 25.73
C TYR A 276 -13.50 -14.42 24.97
N LYS A 277 -13.59 -15.71 24.65
CA LYS A 277 -14.80 -16.32 24.06
C LYS A 277 -16.05 -16.04 24.90
N LYS A 278 -15.93 -16.14 26.23
CA LYS A 278 -17.03 -15.85 27.17
C LYS A 278 -17.38 -14.38 27.22
N LYS A 279 -16.37 -13.49 27.32
CA LYS A 279 -16.57 -12.02 27.36
C LYS A 279 -17.26 -11.48 26.12
N LEU A 280 -16.91 -12.01 24.94
CA LEU A 280 -17.39 -11.56 23.64
C LEU A 280 -18.56 -12.41 23.11
N GLY A 281 -19.01 -13.43 23.86
CA GLY A 281 -20.14 -14.26 23.49
C GLY A 281 -19.97 -15.09 22.20
N THR A 282 -18.73 -15.30 21.76
CA THR A 282 -18.45 -15.85 20.40
C THR A 282 -18.81 -17.32 20.22
N LYS A 283 -19.09 -18.05 21.33
CA LYS A 283 -19.66 -19.42 21.28
C LYS A 283 -21.16 -19.40 20.99
N ALA A 284 -21.89 -18.43 21.52
CA ALA A 284 -23.33 -18.33 21.40
C ALA A 284 -23.77 -17.51 20.16
N PHE A 285 -23.04 -16.44 19.87
CA PHE A 285 -23.40 -15.43 18.85
C PHE A 285 -22.29 -15.17 17.83
N GLY A 286 -21.29 -16.05 17.75
CA GLY A 286 -20.13 -15.86 16.86
C GLY A 286 -19.68 -17.16 16.18
N LEU A 287 -18.41 -17.18 15.78
CA LEU A 287 -17.85 -18.24 14.94
C LEU A 287 -17.04 -19.30 15.71
N ASN A 288 -17.04 -19.29 17.04
CA ASN A 288 -16.40 -20.34 17.83
C ASN A 288 -17.35 -21.53 18.01
N ALA A 289 -16.92 -22.71 17.54
CA ALA A 289 -17.69 -23.95 17.72
C ALA A 289 -17.52 -24.60 19.10
N ASN A 290 -16.46 -24.21 19.87
CA ASN A 290 -16.09 -24.85 21.13
C ASN A 290 -16.12 -23.85 22.30
#